data_1196917201c73f3d504d66cb74a89ea2
#
_entry.id   1196917201c73f3d504d66cb74a89ea2
#
_cell.length_a   1.000
_cell.length_b   1.000
_cell.length_c   1.000
_cell.angle_alpha   90.00
_cell.angle_beta   90.00
_cell.angle_gamma   90.00
#
_symmetry.space_group_name_H-M   'P 1'
#
loop_
_entity.id
_entity.type
_entity.pdbx_description
1 polymer ?
#
loop_
_entity_poly.entity_id
_entity_poly.type
_entity_poly.pdbx_seq_one_letter_code
_entity_poly.pdbx_strand_id
1 'polypeptide(L)'
;MKRSVLIYIGLSLLGLALLAGGLQAAFLGPAEEWEKSKHNNRATTLVHATVEARSAGAAHCARCHSEQGFRAWLPQLLAGNPGPIAKPDGSAADVPFLTGLELTREKAQPITCTACHGEGFALRVQNTTPLLPAGFAATAVGKGALCMTCHNTRNGRITWNTEDPKRYTAPHASAQTDVIMGKNAFFLDDTGERASAHGVFVRDSCVSCHMTLTKAPHSFRAAENNCANCHGPVVTKEFVQQPITELHKRLKAAIEKRVLAVKEKITTVRAYDPAKATYTPNVAVDGKQITGIDITSVGGQITFILKMADGKEIYSQLGDIKDAPGDPGKVVFATADPIVRAAWNYILIKYDRSMGVHNPTFTREMLLATLRALP
;
A
#
# COMPACT_ATOMS: atom_id res chain seq x y z
N MET A 1 -52.98 -36.36 25.92
CA MET A 1 -52.74 -35.32 24.89
C MET A 1 -52.00 -34.07 25.38
N LYS A 2 -52.22 -33.52 26.55
CA LYS A 2 -51.60 -32.24 27.00
C LYS A 2 -50.09 -32.30 27.26
N ARG A 3 -49.49 -33.40 27.71
CA ARG A 3 -48.04 -33.54 27.96
C ARG A 3 -47.19 -33.63 26.68
N SER A 4 -47.67 -34.29 25.66
CA SER A 4 -46.93 -34.43 24.37
C SER A 4 -46.84 -33.11 23.62
N VAL A 5 -47.88 -32.27 23.65
CA VAL A 5 -47.87 -30.94 22.99
C VAL A 5 -46.85 -29.98 23.65
N LEU A 6 -46.74 -29.99 24.97
CA LEU A 6 -45.76 -29.18 25.70
C LEU A 6 -44.31 -29.59 25.38
N ILE A 7 -44.03 -30.88 25.16
CA ILE A 7 -42.70 -31.37 24.78
C ILE A 7 -42.33 -30.89 23.36
N TYR A 8 -43.27 -30.96 22.41
CA TYR A 8 -43.02 -30.50 21.03
C TYR A 8 -42.84 -28.97 20.97
N ILE A 9 -43.57 -28.19 21.72
CA ILE A 9 -43.38 -26.74 21.79
C ILE A 9 -42.01 -26.41 22.42
N GLY A 10 -41.63 -27.11 23.49
CA GLY A 10 -40.32 -26.92 24.12
C GLY A 10 -39.14 -27.24 23.20
N LEU A 11 -39.22 -28.36 22.43
CA LEU A 11 -38.22 -28.77 21.44
C LEU A 11 -38.13 -27.79 20.26
N SER A 12 -39.29 -27.28 19.80
CA SER A 12 -39.31 -26.26 18.73
C SER A 12 -38.71 -24.93 19.15
N LEU A 13 -38.99 -24.48 20.38
CA LEU A 13 -38.41 -23.25 20.94
C LEU A 13 -36.89 -23.39 21.18
N LEU A 14 -36.45 -24.56 21.64
CA LEU A 14 -35.03 -24.85 21.81
C LEU A 14 -34.32 -24.90 20.45
N GLY A 15 -34.91 -25.50 19.43
CA GLY A 15 -34.40 -25.51 18.05
C GLY A 15 -34.29 -24.11 17.45
N LEU A 16 -35.31 -23.27 17.65
CA LEU A 16 -35.29 -21.86 17.23
C LEU A 16 -34.23 -21.05 17.97
N ALA A 17 -34.03 -21.26 19.25
CA ALA A 17 -33.02 -20.59 20.07
C ALA A 17 -31.61 -21.01 19.66
N LEU A 18 -31.39 -22.30 19.34
CA LEU A 18 -30.10 -22.81 18.83
C LEU A 18 -29.79 -22.30 17.44
N LEU A 19 -30.79 -22.19 16.55
CA LEU A 19 -30.64 -21.60 15.24
C LEU A 19 -30.37 -20.10 15.32
N ALA A 20 -31.05 -19.37 16.16
CA ALA A 20 -30.80 -17.94 16.36
C ALA A 20 -29.43 -17.68 16.99
N GLY A 21 -29.03 -18.48 18.00
CA GLY A 21 -27.71 -18.40 18.61
C GLY A 21 -26.59 -18.77 17.65
N GLY A 22 -26.80 -19.79 16.80
CA GLY A 22 -25.84 -20.18 15.75
C GLY A 22 -25.69 -19.13 14.67
N LEU A 23 -26.79 -18.49 14.25
CA LEU A 23 -26.75 -17.36 13.32
C LEU A 23 -26.03 -16.14 13.92
N GLN A 24 -26.36 -15.79 15.17
CA GLN A 24 -25.66 -14.68 15.87
C GLN A 24 -24.15 -14.92 16.01
N ALA A 25 -23.74 -16.13 16.41
CA ALA A 25 -22.32 -16.47 16.52
C ALA A 25 -21.58 -16.43 15.16
N ALA A 26 -22.27 -16.80 14.08
CA ALA A 26 -21.70 -16.74 12.73
C ALA A 26 -21.53 -15.31 12.20
N PHE A 27 -22.35 -14.36 12.66
CA PHE A 27 -22.25 -12.95 12.23
C PHE A 27 -21.39 -12.08 13.15
N LEU A 28 -21.33 -12.36 14.45
CA LEU A 28 -20.56 -11.57 15.40
C LEU A 28 -19.05 -11.79 15.26
N GLY A 29 -18.60 -13.00 14.94
CA GLY A 29 -17.18 -13.30 14.78
C GLY A 29 -16.48 -12.44 13.73
N PRO A 30 -16.95 -12.37 12.48
CA PRO A 30 -16.34 -11.51 11.45
C PRO A 30 -16.33 -10.02 11.80
N ALA A 31 -17.39 -9.52 12.47
CA ALA A 31 -17.47 -8.12 12.87
C ALA A 31 -16.43 -7.78 13.97
N GLU A 32 -16.33 -8.62 15.01
CA GLU A 32 -15.33 -8.43 16.08
C GLU A 32 -13.88 -8.51 15.57
N GLU A 33 -13.62 -9.38 14.59
CA GLU A 33 -12.31 -9.50 13.96
C GLU A 33 -11.97 -8.25 13.14
N TRP A 34 -12.94 -7.77 12.37
CA TRP A 34 -12.82 -6.54 11.61
C TRP A 34 -12.59 -5.34 12.52
N GLU A 35 -13.29 -5.22 13.63
CA GLU A 35 -13.11 -4.14 14.62
C GLU A 35 -11.67 -4.05 15.12
N LYS A 36 -10.99 -5.19 15.27
CA LYS A 36 -9.59 -5.29 15.70
C LYS A 36 -8.59 -5.18 14.55
N SER A 37 -9.07 -5.14 13.30
CA SER A 37 -8.23 -5.09 12.11
C SER A 37 -7.77 -3.66 11.80
N LYS A 38 -6.74 -3.57 10.93
CA LYS A 38 -6.28 -2.27 10.42
C LYS A 38 -7.23 -1.62 9.42
N HIS A 39 -8.23 -2.34 8.90
CA HIS A 39 -9.28 -1.76 8.07
C HIS A 39 -10.22 -0.86 8.88
N ASN A 40 -10.42 -1.14 10.16
CA ASN A 40 -11.15 -0.27 11.10
C ASN A 40 -10.21 0.80 11.70
N ASN A 41 -9.45 1.51 10.89
CA ASN A 41 -8.56 2.56 11.38
C ASN A 41 -9.16 3.96 11.11
N ARG A 42 -10.04 4.39 12.00
CA ARG A 42 -10.67 5.72 11.92
C ARG A 42 -9.65 6.86 11.94
N ALA A 43 -8.57 6.75 12.70
CA ALA A 43 -7.54 7.80 12.75
C ALA A 43 -6.91 8.03 11.37
N THR A 44 -6.58 6.95 10.65
CA THR A 44 -6.08 7.04 9.27
C THR A 44 -7.14 7.62 8.32
N THR A 45 -8.41 7.23 8.47
CA THR A 45 -9.51 7.79 7.67
C THR A 45 -9.60 9.31 7.86
N LEU A 46 -9.59 9.80 9.10
CA LEU A 46 -9.70 11.22 9.40
C LEU A 46 -8.57 12.06 8.80
N VAL A 47 -7.34 11.53 8.76
CA VAL A 47 -6.18 12.24 8.20
C VAL A 47 -6.15 12.19 6.68
N HIS A 48 -6.65 11.12 6.06
CA HIS A 48 -6.50 10.92 4.62
C HIS A 48 -7.77 11.16 3.81
N ALA A 49 -8.95 10.91 4.38
CA ALA A 49 -10.19 10.84 3.61
C ALA A 49 -11.15 12.01 3.84
N THR A 50 -10.83 12.98 4.73
CA THR A 50 -11.76 14.06 5.06
C THR A 50 -11.39 15.37 4.39
N VAL A 51 -12.40 16.17 4.08
CA VAL A 51 -12.23 17.50 3.48
C VAL A 51 -11.52 18.48 4.42
N GLU A 52 -11.69 18.34 5.73
CA GLU A 52 -11.01 19.16 6.72
C GLU A 52 -9.50 18.92 6.76
N ALA A 53 -9.07 17.69 6.48
CA ALA A 53 -7.65 17.34 6.47
C ALA A 53 -6.99 17.55 5.11
N ARG A 54 -7.74 17.40 4.00
CA ARG A 54 -7.19 17.32 2.64
C ARG A 54 -7.82 18.28 1.64
N SER A 55 -8.87 19.02 2.02
CA SER A 55 -9.65 19.83 1.08
C SER A 55 -10.09 18.96 -0.12
N ALA A 56 -10.07 19.45 -1.35
CA ALA A 56 -10.37 18.68 -2.56
C ALA A 56 -9.42 17.47 -2.78
N GLY A 57 -8.22 17.48 -2.20
CA GLY A 57 -7.29 16.35 -2.23
C GLY A 57 -7.81 15.09 -1.52
N ALA A 58 -8.88 15.19 -0.72
CA ALA A 58 -9.58 14.02 -0.17
C ALA A 58 -10.08 13.07 -1.28
N ALA A 59 -10.47 13.59 -2.45
CA ALA A 59 -10.86 12.79 -3.61
C ALA A 59 -9.81 11.73 -4.01
N HIS A 60 -8.53 12.04 -3.80
CA HIS A 60 -7.42 11.15 -4.15
C HIS A 60 -7.17 10.06 -3.09
N CYS A 61 -7.40 10.35 -1.83
CA CYS A 61 -7.07 9.47 -0.72
C CYS A 61 -8.29 8.64 -0.25
N ALA A 62 -9.47 9.25 -0.21
CA ALA A 62 -10.70 8.64 0.31
C ALA A 62 -11.10 7.35 -0.44
N ARG A 63 -10.75 7.23 -1.72
CA ARG A 63 -11.02 6.03 -2.53
C ARG A 63 -10.47 4.72 -1.94
N CYS A 64 -9.45 4.78 -1.08
CA CYS A 64 -8.83 3.63 -0.42
C CYS A 64 -8.81 3.77 1.12
N HIS A 65 -9.15 4.95 1.66
CA HIS A 65 -9.07 5.23 3.09
C HIS A 65 -10.43 5.51 3.75
N SER A 66 -11.53 5.37 3.01
CA SER A 66 -12.89 5.44 3.57
C SER A 66 -13.87 4.57 2.80
N GLU A 67 -14.91 4.11 3.49
CA GLU A 67 -16.01 3.38 2.86
C GLU A 67 -16.72 4.22 1.81
N GLN A 68 -17.15 5.43 2.18
CA GLN A 68 -17.90 6.32 1.28
C GLN A 68 -17.08 6.65 0.04
N GLY A 69 -15.80 6.97 0.22
CA GLY A 69 -14.91 7.27 -0.88
C GLY A 69 -14.68 6.09 -1.81
N PHE A 70 -14.51 4.88 -1.28
CA PHE A 70 -14.38 3.68 -2.10
C PHE A 70 -15.64 3.39 -2.89
N ARG A 71 -16.80 3.46 -2.26
CA ARG A 71 -18.10 3.21 -2.90
C ARG A 71 -18.42 4.24 -4.00
N ALA A 72 -18.08 5.51 -3.78
CA ALA A 72 -18.22 6.55 -4.79
C ALA A 72 -17.27 6.38 -5.96
N TRP A 73 -16.05 5.88 -5.69
CA TRP A 73 -15.02 5.68 -6.71
C TRP A 73 -15.21 4.40 -7.54
N LEU A 74 -15.73 3.34 -6.95
CA LEU A 74 -15.80 2.02 -7.59
C LEU A 74 -16.50 2.00 -8.96
N PRO A 75 -17.66 2.66 -9.18
CA PRO A 75 -18.29 2.72 -10.50
C PRO A 75 -17.37 3.35 -11.57
N GLN A 76 -16.66 4.41 -11.20
CA GLN A 76 -15.68 5.07 -12.05
C GLN A 76 -14.49 4.16 -12.38
N LEU A 77 -13.98 3.45 -11.38
CA LEU A 77 -12.90 2.47 -11.55
C LEU A 77 -13.32 1.34 -12.49
N LEU A 78 -14.53 0.78 -12.32
CA LEU A 78 -15.09 -0.27 -13.18
C LEU A 78 -15.30 0.20 -14.61
N ALA A 79 -15.55 1.50 -14.83
CA ALA A 79 -15.60 2.13 -16.14
C ALA A 79 -14.20 2.41 -16.75
N GLY A 80 -13.12 1.94 -16.13
CA GLY A 80 -11.76 2.08 -16.64
C GLY A 80 -11.06 3.40 -16.30
N ASN A 81 -11.63 4.21 -15.42
CA ASN A 81 -11.01 5.45 -14.95
C ASN A 81 -10.45 5.28 -13.52
N PRO A 82 -9.14 4.99 -13.35
CA PRO A 82 -8.50 4.81 -12.04
C PRO A 82 -8.12 6.12 -11.34
N GLY A 83 -8.51 7.27 -11.91
CA GLY A 83 -8.22 8.59 -11.35
C GLY A 83 -8.79 8.84 -9.96
N PRO A 84 -8.60 10.02 -9.38
CA PRO A 84 -9.29 10.44 -8.15
C PRO A 84 -10.81 10.37 -8.31
N ILE A 85 -11.55 10.38 -7.21
CA ILE A 85 -13.01 10.49 -7.26
C ILE A 85 -13.37 11.74 -8.09
N ALA A 86 -14.23 11.56 -9.09
CA ALA A 86 -14.73 12.61 -9.96
C ALA A 86 -16.23 12.81 -9.73
N LYS A 87 -16.75 13.96 -10.16
CA LYS A 87 -18.19 14.21 -10.23
C LYS A 87 -18.84 13.36 -11.35
N PRO A 88 -20.17 13.18 -11.36
CA PRO A 88 -20.86 12.39 -12.39
C PRO A 88 -20.64 12.89 -13.83
N ASP A 89 -20.35 14.15 -14.01
CA ASP A 89 -20.00 14.76 -15.31
C ASP A 89 -18.54 14.55 -15.72
N GLY A 90 -17.76 13.83 -14.90
CA GLY A 90 -16.33 13.56 -15.11
C GLY A 90 -15.40 14.69 -14.64
N SER A 91 -15.92 15.81 -14.19
CA SER A 91 -15.10 16.91 -13.66
C SER A 91 -14.47 16.57 -12.31
N ALA A 92 -13.42 17.28 -11.93
CA ALA A 92 -12.73 17.08 -10.66
C ALA A 92 -13.67 17.34 -9.47
N ALA A 93 -13.64 16.45 -8.47
CA ALA A 93 -14.38 16.63 -7.24
C ALA A 93 -13.87 17.84 -6.46
N ASP A 94 -14.78 18.69 -6.03
CA ASP A 94 -14.52 19.84 -5.13
C ASP A 94 -14.98 19.53 -3.70
N VAL A 95 -14.72 20.46 -2.79
CA VAL A 95 -15.06 20.31 -1.37
C VAL A 95 -16.57 20.12 -1.15
N PRO A 96 -17.48 20.91 -1.77
CA PRO A 96 -18.92 20.69 -1.62
C PRO A 96 -19.37 19.30 -2.05
N PHE A 97 -18.88 18.81 -3.19
CA PHE A 97 -19.22 17.46 -3.67
C PHE A 97 -18.74 16.37 -2.70
N LEU A 98 -17.50 16.47 -2.23
CA LEU A 98 -16.93 15.50 -1.28
C LEU A 98 -17.62 15.57 0.09
N THR A 99 -18.06 16.74 0.53
CA THR A 99 -18.91 16.90 1.73
C THR A 99 -20.26 16.21 1.56
N GLY A 100 -20.86 16.33 0.35
CA GLY A 100 -22.08 15.60 -0.02
C GLY A 100 -21.93 14.08 0.00
N LEU A 101 -20.70 13.57 -0.21
CA LEU A 101 -20.35 12.16 -0.03
C LEU A 101 -20.03 11.79 1.44
N GLU A 102 -20.31 12.69 2.38
CA GLU A 102 -20.04 12.51 3.82
C GLU A 102 -18.56 12.30 4.17
N LEU A 103 -17.64 12.78 3.33
CA LEU A 103 -16.21 12.72 3.59
C LEU A 103 -15.76 13.85 4.53
N THR A 104 -16.41 13.92 5.66
CA THR A 104 -16.14 14.90 6.74
C THR A 104 -15.60 14.19 7.98
N ARG A 105 -14.95 14.94 8.87
CA ARG A 105 -14.40 14.40 10.12
C ARG A 105 -15.46 13.72 10.99
N GLU A 106 -16.68 14.22 10.95
CA GLU A 106 -17.81 13.68 11.73
C GLU A 106 -18.29 12.34 11.15
N LYS A 107 -18.48 12.25 9.83
CA LYS A 107 -19.21 11.17 9.16
C LYS A 107 -18.35 10.12 8.46
N ALA A 108 -17.10 10.45 8.07
CA ALA A 108 -16.25 9.53 7.33
C ALA A 108 -16.02 8.23 8.10
N GLN A 109 -16.28 7.10 7.44
CA GLN A 109 -16.10 5.76 8.00
C GLN A 109 -14.81 5.13 7.48
N PRO A 110 -14.13 4.28 8.27
CA PRO A 110 -13.04 3.44 7.78
C PRO A 110 -13.53 2.46 6.70
N ILE A 111 -12.70 1.54 6.27
CA ILE A 111 -13.11 0.50 5.32
C ILE A 111 -13.97 -0.52 6.04
N THR A 112 -15.28 -0.39 5.93
CA THR A 112 -16.28 -1.26 6.60
C THR A 112 -16.67 -2.45 5.69
N CYS A 113 -17.58 -3.27 6.19
CA CYS A 113 -18.10 -4.44 5.45
C CYS A 113 -18.64 -4.06 4.07
N THR A 114 -19.37 -2.95 3.97
CA THR A 114 -20.01 -2.52 2.72
C THR A 114 -19.05 -1.92 1.70
N ALA A 115 -17.80 -1.60 2.07
CA ALA A 115 -16.75 -1.32 1.10
C ALA A 115 -16.40 -2.56 0.27
N CYS A 116 -16.34 -3.73 0.91
CA CYS A 116 -15.97 -4.99 0.28
C CYS A 116 -17.17 -5.76 -0.28
N HIS A 117 -18.27 -5.78 0.46
CA HIS A 117 -19.48 -6.54 0.16
C HIS A 117 -20.58 -5.64 -0.43
N GLY A 118 -21.21 -6.12 -1.49
CA GLY A 118 -22.41 -5.56 -2.09
C GLY A 118 -23.69 -6.27 -1.62
N GLU A 119 -24.72 -6.23 -2.47
CA GLU A 119 -25.97 -6.95 -2.24
C GLU A 119 -25.73 -8.44 -2.06
N GLY A 120 -26.43 -9.08 -1.14
CA GLY A 120 -26.28 -10.50 -0.84
C GLY A 120 -24.88 -10.90 -0.37
N PHE A 121 -24.11 -9.98 0.21
CA PHE A 121 -22.71 -10.18 0.61
C PHE A 121 -21.76 -10.58 -0.52
N ALA A 122 -22.13 -10.40 -1.77
CA ALA A 122 -21.23 -10.60 -2.90
C ALA A 122 -20.05 -9.63 -2.84
N LEU A 123 -18.84 -10.10 -3.19
CA LEU A 123 -17.69 -9.22 -3.32
C LEU A 123 -17.86 -8.29 -4.52
N ARG A 124 -17.52 -7.02 -4.34
CA ARG A 124 -17.69 -5.98 -5.36
C ARG A 124 -16.76 -6.11 -6.56
N VAL A 125 -15.59 -6.74 -6.37
CA VAL A 125 -14.62 -7.02 -7.44
C VAL A 125 -14.11 -8.44 -7.27
N GLN A 126 -14.10 -9.23 -8.35
CA GLN A 126 -13.63 -10.62 -8.35
C GLN A 126 -12.93 -10.97 -9.66
N ASN A 127 -12.06 -11.96 -9.63
CA ASN A 127 -11.35 -12.60 -10.74
C ASN A 127 -10.33 -11.70 -11.44
N THR A 128 -10.72 -10.53 -11.87
CA THR A 128 -9.86 -9.56 -12.55
C THR A 128 -10.09 -8.19 -11.97
N THR A 129 -9.02 -7.44 -11.72
CA THR A 129 -9.17 -6.05 -11.31
C THR A 129 -9.52 -5.19 -12.51
N PRO A 130 -10.23 -4.06 -12.32
CA PRO A 130 -10.20 -2.98 -13.30
C PRO A 130 -8.76 -2.47 -13.51
N LEU A 131 -8.58 -1.55 -14.45
CA LEU A 131 -7.31 -0.81 -14.57
C LEU A 131 -7.02 -0.11 -13.25
N LEU A 132 -5.95 -0.52 -12.58
CA LEU A 132 -5.55 0.01 -11.28
C LEU A 132 -4.86 1.38 -11.43
N PRO A 133 -4.89 2.23 -10.38
CA PRO A 133 -4.09 3.46 -10.35
C PRO A 133 -2.60 3.22 -10.60
N ALA A 134 -2.11 2.04 -10.32
CA ALA A 134 -0.74 1.59 -10.58
C ALA A 134 -0.42 1.38 -12.08
N GLY A 135 -1.41 1.54 -12.98
CA GLY A 135 -1.22 1.51 -14.44
C GLY A 135 -1.36 0.14 -15.09
N PHE A 136 -1.89 -0.87 -14.40
CA PHE A 136 -2.14 -2.21 -14.94
C PHE A 136 -3.41 -2.84 -14.35
N ALA A 137 -3.89 -3.91 -14.95
CA ALA A 137 -4.93 -4.78 -14.40
C ALA A 137 -4.30 -6.12 -14.01
N ALA A 138 -4.80 -6.73 -12.92
CA ALA A 138 -4.43 -8.07 -12.49
C ALA A 138 -5.53 -9.06 -12.87
N THR A 139 -5.18 -10.12 -13.58
CA THR A 139 -6.11 -11.14 -14.09
C THR A 139 -5.93 -12.46 -13.37
N ALA A 140 -6.98 -13.28 -13.31
CA ALA A 140 -6.98 -14.61 -12.70
C ALA A 140 -6.61 -14.62 -11.20
N VAL A 141 -6.92 -13.55 -10.47
CA VAL A 141 -6.55 -13.37 -9.05
C VAL A 141 -7.70 -13.69 -8.09
N GLY A 142 -8.82 -14.21 -8.57
CA GLY A 142 -9.94 -14.63 -7.76
C GLY A 142 -10.50 -13.51 -6.88
N LYS A 143 -10.84 -13.84 -5.63
CA LYS A 143 -11.33 -12.87 -4.64
C LYS A 143 -10.28 -11.82 -4.23
N GLY A 144 -9.00 -12.10 -4.45
CA GLY A 144 -7.90 -11.14 -4.24
C GLY A 144 -8.02 -9.87 -5.07
N ALA A 145 -8.77 -9.90 -6.18
CA ALA A 145 -9.01 -8.73 -7.03
C ALA A 145 -9.50 -7.51 -6.25
N LEU A 146 -10.40 -7.72 -5.28
CA LEU A 146 -10.89 -6.64 -4.43
C LEU A 146 -9.79 -6.00 -3.59
N CYS A 147 -8.93 -6.80 -2.96
CA CYS A 147 -7.82 -6.30 -2.15
C CYS A 147 -6.86 -5.44 -2.99
N MET A 148 -6.61 -5.88 -4.22
CA MET A 148 -5.68 -5.25 -5.15
C MET A 148 -6.15 -3.86 -5.61
N THR A 149 -7.45 -3.54 -5.54
CA THR A 149 -7.96 -2.20 -5.89
C THR A 149 -7.38 -1.10 -5.00
N CYS A 150 -7.04 -1.43 -3.75
CA CYS A 150 -6.46 -0.49 -2.77
C CYS A 150 -4.98 -0.79 -2.47
N HIS A 151 -4.57 -2.07 -2.48
CA HIS A 151 -3.22 -2.51 -2.12
C HIS A 151 -2.26 -2.49 -3.31
N ASN A 152 -2.07 -1.32 -3.93
CA ASN A 152 -1.16 -1.08 -5.05
C ASN A 152 -0.37 0.22 -4.85
N THR A 153 0.63 0.47 -5.68
CA THR A 153 1.50 1.65 -5.59
C THR A 153 0.79 2.98 -5.87
N ARG A 154 -0.45 2.96 -6.30
CA ARG A 154 -1.27 4.14 -6.62
C ARG A 154 -0.73 4.97 -7.80
N ASN A 155 0.55 5.16 -7.88
CA ASN A 155 1.25 5.81 -8.97
C ASN A 155 2.28 4.81 -9.48
N GLY A 156 1.94 4.04 -10.50
CA GLY A 156 2.88 3.08 -11.06
C GLY A 156 4.02 3.75 -11.82
N ARG A 157 5.08 3.01 -12.04
CA ARG A 157 6.18 3.42 -12.90
C ARG A 157 5.67 3.84 -14.29
N ILE A 158 4.72 3.08 -14.85
CA ILE A 158 4.13 3.31 -16.17
C ILE A 158 3.45 4.68 -16.29
N THR A 159 2.85 5.19 -15.21
CA THR A 159 2.18 6.49 -15.21
C THR A 159 3.15 7.67 -15.24
N TRP A 160 4.47 7.41 -15.11
CA TRP A 160 5.52 8.44 -15.09
C TRP A 160 6.24 8.59 -16.41
N ASN A 161 5.96 7.75 -17.37
CA ASN A 161 6.72 7.64 -18.59
C ASN A 161 8.26 7.58 -18.32
N THR A 162 8.78 6.62 -18.17
CA THR A 162 9.30 5.62 -17.33
C THR A 162 10.74 5.20 -17.47
N GLU A 163 11.44 5.59 -18.50
CA GLU A 163 12.88 5.36 -18.61
C GLU A 163 13.64 6.42 -17.82
N ASP A 164 13.19 7.66 -17.88
CA ASP A 164 13.69 8.78 -17.08
C ASP A 164 12.57 9.36 -16.21
N PRO A 165 12.55 9.09 -14.89
CA PRO A 165 11.59 9.70 -14.01
C PRO A 165 11.63 11.22 -14.10
N LYS A 166 10.54 11.85 -14.50
CA LYS A 166 10.44 13.33 -14.49
C LYS A 166 10.12 13.88 -13.10
N ARG A 167 9.96 13.02 -12.12
CA ARG A 167 9.55 13.36 -10.75
C ARG A 167 10.21 12.40 -9.76
N TYR A 168 10.25 12.81 -8.52
CA TYR A 168 10.77 12.01 -7.40
C TYR A 168 9.68 11.26 -6.64
N THR A 169 8.55 10.96 -7.26
CA THR A 169 7.43 10.24 -6.62
C THR A 169 7.88 8.88 -6.11
N ALA A 170 7.34 8.46 -5.00
CA ALA A 170 7.59 7.15 -4.41
C ALA A 170 6.40 6.20 -4.62
N PRO A 171 6.61 4.87 -4.56
CA PRO A 171 5.50 3.93 -4.38
C PRO A 171 4.67 4.32 -3.15
N HIS A 172 3.36 4.14 -3.22
CA HIS A 172 2.50 4.27 -2.05
C HIS A 172 2.71 3.09 -1.08
N ALA A 173 2.51 3.31 0.21
CA ALA A 173 2.74 2.31 1.26
C ALA A 173 1.67 1.21 1.27
N SER A 174 1.50 0.49 0.17
CA SER A 174 0.61 -0.66 -0.03
C SER A 174 0.95 -1.34 -1.37
N ALA A 175 2.22 -1.63 -1.63
CA ALA A 175 2.73 -2.07 -2.93
C ALA A 175 2.52 -3.57 -3.23
N GLN A 176 1.64 -4.26 -2.50
CA GLN A 176 1.51 -5.72 -2.56
C GLN A 176 1.12 -6.21 -3.95
N THR A 177 0.16 -5.56 -4.61
CA THR A 177 -0.30 -5.94 -5.95
C THR A 177 0.80 -5.81 -6.98
N ASP A 178 1.59 -4.74 -6.92
CA ASP A 178 2.70 -4.51 -7.84
C ASP A 178 3.75 -5.61 -7.71
N VAL A 179 4.11 -5.96 -6.49
CA VAL A 179 5.11 -7.01 -6.23
C VAL A 179 4.58 -8.38 -6.62
N ILE A 180 3.35 -8.78 -6.21
CA ILE A 180 2.81 -10.11 -6.53
C ILE A 180 2.61 -10.29 -8.03
N MET A 181 2.25 -9.21 -8.75
CA MET A 181 2.08 -9.22 -10.21
C MET A 181 3.37 -8.91 -10.97
N GLY A 182 4.49 -8.67 -10.28
CA GLY A 182 5.79 -8.40 -10.89
C GLY A 182 5.84 -7.12 -11.72
N LYS A 183 5.16 -6.07 -11.28
CA LYS A 183 5.01 -4.80 -12.02
C LYS A 183 5.75 -3.64 -11.33
N ASN A 184 5.96 -2.57 -12.09
CA ASN A 184 6.44 -1.27 -11.60
C ASN A 184 7.86 -1.25 -10.99
N ALA A 185 8.71 -2.23 -11.26
CA ALA A 185 10.13 -2.17 -10.92
C ALA A 185 10.95 -1.46 -11.99
N PHE A 186 12.00 -0.75 -11.58
CA PHE A 186 13.04 -0.26 -12.49
C PHE A 186 14.15 -1.30 -12.69
N PHE A 187 14.93 -1.16 -13.76
CA PHE A 187 16.06 -2.00 -14.14
C PHE A 187 15.70 -3.45 -14.50
N LEU A 188 14.43 -3.76 -14.65
CA LEU A 188 13.95 -4.98 -15.30
C LEU A 188 13.31 -4.60 -16.63
N ASP A 189 13.46 -5.46 -17.64
CA ASP A 189 12.70 -5.32 -18.87
C ASP A 189 11.20 -5.53 -18.62
N ASP A 190 10.38 -4.94 -19.45
CA ASP A 190 8.92 -5.06 -19.37
C ASP A 190 8.39 -6.23 -20.25
N THR A 191 9.28 -7.05 -20.82
CA THR A 191 8.96 -8.03 -21.86
C THR A 191 8.49 -9.38 -21.32
N GLY A 192 8.62 -9.62 -20.01
CA GLY A 192 8.27 -10.91 -19.39
C GLY A 192 7.05 -10.83 -18.47
N GLU A 193 6.25 -11.90 -18.45
CA GLU A 193 5.26 -12.11 -17.39
C GLU A 193 6.00 -12.48 -16.09
N ARG A 194 5.86 -11.65 -15.06
CA ARG A 194 6.57 -11.79 -13.78
C ARG A 194 5.61 -11.98 -12.61
N ALA A 195 4.34 -12.28 -12.90
CA ALA A 195 3.38 -12.56 -11.84
C ALA A 195 3.84 -13.79 -11.03
N SER A 196 3.67 -13.68 -9.73
CA SER A 196 3.99 -14.75 -8.80
C SER A 196 3.04 -15.94 -8.98
N ALA A 197 3.55 -17.16 -8.79
CA ALA A 197 2.73 -18.35 -8.62
C ALA A 197 1.66 -18.14 -7.51
N HIS A 198 2.00 -17.43 -6.44
CA HIS A 198 1.05 -17.07 -5.39
C HIS A 198 -0.06 -16.11 -5.87
N GLY A 199 0.20 -15.32 -6.89
CA GLY A 199 -0.79 -14.42 -7.48
C GLY A 199 -1.76 -15.09 -8.44
N VAL A 200 -1.27 -16.03 -9.25
CA VAL A 200 -2.03 -16.60 -10.39
C VAL A 200 -2.43 -18.06 -10.24
N PHE A 201 -1.68 -18.88 -9.48
CA PHE A 201 -2.00 -20.29 -9.29
C PHE A 201 -2.63 -20.60 -7.93
N VAL A 202 -2.43 -19.73 -6.92
CA VAL A 202 -3.12 -19.87 -5.64
C VAL A 202 -4.53 -19.32 -5.78
N ARG A 203 -5.52 -20.19 -5.62
CA ARG A 203 -6.93 -19.82 -5.72
C ARG A 203 -7.23 -18.63 -4.79
N ASP A 204 -7.94 -17.64 -5.30
CA ASP A 204 -8.31 -16.42 -4.56
C ASP A 204 -7.13 -15.58 -4.06
N SER A 205 -5.89 -15.89 -4.51
CA SER A 205 -4.69 -15.05 -4.28
C SER A 205 -4.55 -14.59 -2.81
N CYS A 206 -4.68 -13.30 -2.53
CA CYS A 206 -4.54 -12.69 -1.20
C CYS A 206 -5.38 -13.39 -0.12
N VAL A 207 -6.62 -13.76 -0.46
CA VAL A 207 -7.59 -14.34 0.46
C VAL A 207 -7.12 -15.68 1.00
N SER A 208 -6.48 -16.51 0.16
CA SER A 208 -6.00 -17.84 0.54
C SER A 208 -4.90 -17.84 1.59
N CYS A 209 -4.24 -16.69 1.82
CA CYS A 209 -3.24 -16.55 2.86
C CYS A 209 -3.72 -15.64 4.01
N HIS A 210 -4.42 -14.54 3.68
CA HIS A 210 -4.77 -13.51 4.65
C HIS A 210 -6.14 -13.69 5.30
N MET A 211 -6.99 -14.61 4.80
CA MET A 211 -8.33 -14.87 5.34
C MET A 211 -8.58 -16.36 5.63
N THR A 212 -7.53 -17.14 5.85
CA THR A 212 -7.61 -18.59 6.08
C THR A 212 -7.56 -19.00 7.55
N LEU A 213 -7.37 -18.06 8.46
CA LEU A 213 -7.52 -18.35 9.89
C LEU A 213 -8.99 -18.68 10.16
N THR A 214 -9.27 -19.98 10.35
CA THR A 214 -10.66 -20.49 10.50
C THR A 214 -11.46 -19.84 11.65
N LYS A 215 -10.75 -19.24 12.62
CA LYS A 215 -11.35 -18.54 13.75
C LYS A 215 -11.28 -17.02 13.64
N ALA A 216 -10.61 -16.48 12.60
CA ALA A 216 -10.40 -15.04 12.44
C ALA A 216 -10.17 -14.63 10.97
N PRO A 217 -11.10 -14.96 10.03
CA PRO A 217 -10.92 -14.68 8.60
C PRO A 217 -10.90 -13.18 8.30
N HIS A 218 -11.58 -12.34 9.06
CA HIS A 218 -11.63 -10.89 8.88
C HIS A 218 -10.58 -10.13 9.70
N SER A 219 -9.64 -10.84 10.32
CA SER A 219 -8.42 -10.22 10.88
C SER A 219 -7.44 -9.75 9.82
N PHE A 220 -7.55 -10.26 8.59
CA PHE A 220 -6.69 -10.01 7.43
C PHE A 220 -5.22 -10.34 7.69
N ARG A 221 -4.95 -11.23 8.64
CA ARG A 221 -3.60 -11.71 8.98
C ARG A 221 -3.32 -13.04 8.30
N ALA A 222 -2.17 -13.14 7.66
CA ALA A 222 -1.69 -14.43 7.19
C ALA A 222 -1.33 -15.33 8.37
N ALA A 223 -1.75 -16.59 8.33
CA ALA A 223 -1.32 -17.58 9.31
C ALA A 223 0.16 -17.93 9.09
N GLU A 224 0.91 -18.11 10.17
CA GLU A 224 2.36 -18.38 10.06
C GLU A 224 2.67 -19.72 9.37
N ASN A 225 1.78 -20.69 9.50
CA ASN A 225 1.94 -22.02 8.93
C ASN A 225 1.30 -22.18 7.53
N ASN A 226 0.79 -21.12 6.91
CA ASN A 226 0.16 -21.21 5.58
C ASN A 226 1.08 -21.82 4.52
N CYS A 227 2.39 -21.55 4.60
CA CYS A 227 3.37 -22.12 3.66
C CYS A 227 3.34 -23.65 3.66
N ALA A 228 3.17 -24.25 4.82
CA ALA A 228 3.20 -25.70 4.99
C ALA A 228 2.07 -26.43 4.25
N ASN A 229 0.96 -25.76 4.00
CA ASN A 229 -0.19 -26.34 3.26
C ASN A 229 0.14 -26.73 1.80
N CYS A 230 1.15 -26.07 1.21
CA CYS A 230 1.56 -26.32 -0.16
C CYS A 230 3.03 -26.75 -0.26
N HIS A 231 3.90 -26.24 0.61
CA HIS A 231 5.35 -26.44 0.52
C HIS A 231 5.90 -27.44 1.54
N GLY A 232 5.05 -28.02 2.39
CA GLY A 232 5.48 -28.90 3.48
C GLY A 232 6.06 -28.15 4.69
N PRO A 233 6.29 -28.86 5.82
CA PRO A 233 6.54 -28.21 7.10
C PRO A 233 7.91 -27.55 7.23
N VAL A 234 8.82 -27.80 6.30
CA VAL A 234 10.19 -27.22 6.36
C VAL A 234 10.31 -25.85 5.69
N VAL A 235 9.33 -25.45 4.88
CA VAL A 235 9.34 -24.13 4.24
C VAL A 235 8.61 -23.15 5.10
N THR A 236 9.35 -22.22 5.69
CA THR A 236 8.81 -21.12 6.48
C THR A 236 8.99 -19.79 5.75
N LYS A 237 8.33 -18.74 6.25
CA LYS A 237 8.49 -17.38 5.69
C LYS A 237 9.94 -16.90 5.74
N GLU A 238 10.68 -17.29 6.79
CA GLU A 238 12.08 -16.90 7.00
C GLU A 238 12.99 -17.41 5.90
N PHE A 239 12.70 -18.60 5.35
CA PHE A 239 13.46 -19.18 4.23
C PHE A 239 13.51 -18.23 3.02
N VAL A 240 12.41 -17.52 2.74
CA VAL A 240 12.34 -16.52 1.68
C VAL A 240 12.80 -15.15 2.17
N GLN A 241 12.37 -14.74 3.36
CA GLN A 241 12.59 -13.38 3.86
C GLN A 241 14.05 -13.08 4.17
N GLN A 242 14.82 -14.02 4.70
CA GLN A 242 16.21 -13.78 5.08
C GLN A 242 17.09 -13.36 3.90
N PRO A 243 17.16 -14.09 2.78
CA PRO A 243 17.99 -13.70 1.63
C PRO A 243 17.53 -12.40 0.99
N ILE A 244 16.20 -12.14 0.95
CA ILE A 244 15.67 -10.88 0.41
C ILE A 244 15.99 -9.71 1.34
N THR A 245 15.85 -9.89 2.65
CA THR A 245 16.23 -8.87 3.64
C THR A 245 17.70 -8.48 3.50
N GLU A 246 18.56 -9.45 3.28
CA GLU A 246 20.00 -9.18 3.11
C GLU A 246 20.27 -8.42 1.79
N LEU A 247 19.65 -8.80 0.69
CA LEU A 247 19.75 -8.04 -0.56
C LEU A 247 19.19 -6.62 -0.41
N HIS A 248 18.10 -6.44 0.31
CA HIS A 248 17.49 -5.14 0.57
C HIS A 248 18.39 -4.24 1.44
N LYS A 249 19.08 -4.81 2.45
CA LYS A 249 20.12 -4.11 3.21
C LYS A 249 21.31 -3.70 2.34
N ARG A 250 21.77 -4.61 1.47
CA ARG A 250 22.86 -4.31 0.52
C ARG A 250 22.48 -3.18 -0.43
N LEU A 251 21.23 -3.17 -0.91
CA LEU A 251 20.74 -2.06 -1.75
C LEU A 251 20.72 -0.74 -0.96
N LYS A 252 20.24 -0.74 0.29
CA LYS A 252 20.33 0.45 1.14
C LYS A 252 21.77 0.96 1.26
N ALA A 253 22.71 0.06 1.55
CA ALA A 253 24.11 0.42 1.72
C ALA A 253 24.73 0.96 0.41
N ALA A 254 24.35 0.42 -0.76
CA ALA A 254 24.81 0.92 -2.06
C ALA A 254 24.27 2.34 -2.34
N ILE A 255 22.99 2.60 -2.07
CA ILE A 255 22.40 3.95 -2.18
C ILE A 255 23.10 4.91 -1.21
N GLU A 256 23.28 4.52 0.05
CA GLU A 256 23.98 5.31 1.06
C GLU A 256 25.39 5.67 0.66
N LYS A 257 26.18 4.69 0.17
CA LYS A 257 27.54 4.90 -0.34
C LYS A 257 27.56 5.97 -1.43
N ARG A 258 26.59 5.93 -2.36
CA ARG A 258 26.51 6.91 -3.44
C ARG A 258 26.15 8.31 -2.95
N VAL A 259 25.25 8.43 -1.95
CA VAL A 259 24.94 9.71 -1.31
C VAL A 259 26.16 10.28 -0.60
N LEU A 260 26.87 9.44 0.17
CA LEU A 260 28.05 9.85 0.91
C LEU A 260 29.22 10.26 -0.01
N ALA A 261 29.31 9.68 -1.22
CA ALA A 261 30.33 10.07 -2.19
C ALA A 261 30.14 11.49 -2.74
N VAL A 262 28.92 12.06 -2.65
CA VAL A 262 28.62 13.41 -3.13
C VAL A 262 28.13 14.33 -2.02
N LYS A 263 28.23 13.92 -0.77
CA LYS A 263 27.63 14.61 0.38
C LYS A 263 28.08 16.07 0.52
N GLU A 264 29.31 16.41 0.16
CA GLU A 264 29.82 17.78 0.23
C GLU A 264 29.09 18.74 -0.73
N LYS A 265 28.40 18.22 -1.74
CA LYS A 265 27.53 19.01 -2.62
C LYS A 265 26.16 19.32 -1.97
N ILE A 266 25.82 18.68 -0.86
CA ILE A 266 24.55 18.91 -0.16
C ILE A 266 24.72 20.11 0.76
N THR A 267 24.25 21.25 0.33
CA THR A 267 24.40 22.51 1.07
C THR A 267 23.07 23.06 1.59
N THR A 268 21.96 22.68 0.96
CA THR A 268 20.63 23.19 1.30
C THR A 268 19.57 22.12 1.08
N VAL A 269 18.58 22.06 1.96
CA VAL A 269 17.43 21.16 1.85
C VAL A 269 16.15 21.89 2.23
N ARG A 270 15.02 21.36 1.75
CA ARG A 270 13.71 21.63 2.32
C ARG A 270 13.42 20.55 3.35
N ALA A 271 13.58 20.91 4.63
CA ALA A 271 13.44 19.96 5.73
C ALA A 271 11.96 19.71 6.07
N TYR A 272 11.60 18.45 6.28
CA TYR A 272 10.28 18.06 6.77
C TYR A 272 10.35 17.70 8.25
N ASP A 273 9.44 18.26 9.05
CA ASP A 273 9.24 17.91 10.46
C ASP A 273 8.11 16.87 10.56
N PRO A 274 8.41 15.59 10.84
CA PRO A 274 7.38 14.55 10.91
C PRO A 274 6.42 14.72 12.10
N ALA A 275 6.83 15.42 13.17
CA ALA A 275 5.99 15.66 14.34
C ALA A 275 4.92 16.72 14.07
N LYS A 276 5.25 17.72 13.26
CA LYS A 276 4.35 18.83 12.91
C LYS A 276 3.71 18.70 11.54
N ALA A 277 4.18 17.75 10.72
CA ALA A 277 3.81 17.59 9.31
C ALA A 277 4.02 18.87 8.47
N THR A 278 5.09 19.63 8.77
CA THR A 278 5.41 20.91 8.14
C THR A 278 6.75 20.86 7.42
N TYR A 279 6.93 21.78 6.47
CA TYR A 279 8.18 21.94 5.73
C TYR A 279 8.84 23.28 6.07
N THR A 280 10.15 23.25 6.29
CA THR A 280 10.99 24.45 6.41
C THR A 280 11.87 24.55 5.17
N PRO A 281 11.71 25.59 4.33
CA PRO A 281 12.52 25.76 3.12
C PRO A 281 13.93 26.24 3.46
N ASN A 282 14.87 25.98 2.56
CA ASN A 282 16.24 26.52 2.56
C ASN A 282 17.01 26.31 3.88
N VAL A 283 16.86 25.13 4.49
CA VAL A 283 17.65 24.75 5.65
C VAL A 283 19.09 24.48 5.20
N ALA A 284 20.05 25.26 5.73
CA ALA A 284 21.48 25.05 5.45
C ALA A 284 21.95 23.71 6.05
N VAL A 285 22.72 22.96 5.30
CA VAL A 285 23.32 21.67 5.69
C VAL A 285 24.81 21.71 5.41
N ASP A 286 25.64 21.39 6.40
CA ASP A 286 27.04 21.05 6.15
C ASP A 286 27.09 19.57 5.72
N GLY A 287 27.19 19.34 4.44
CA GLY A 287 27.24 17.99 3.89
C GLY A 287 28.36 17.11 4.46
N LYS A 288 29.47 17.70 4.91
CA LYS A 288 30.57 16.95 5.58
C LYS A 288 30.12 16.25 6.84
N GLN A 289 29.12 16.82 7.52
CA GLN A 289 28.53 16.25 8.74
C GLN A 289 27.55 15.12 8.50
N ILE A 290 27.22 14.78 7.24
CA ILE A 290 26.35 13.64 6.93
C ILE A 290 27.16 12.35 7.13
N THR A 291 26.67 11.50 8.03
CA THR A 291 27.30 10.21 8.40
C THR A 291 26.56 9.00 7.81
N GLY A 292 25.31 9.17 7.39
CA GLY A 292 24.50 8.10 6.81
C GLY A 292 23.14 8.59 6.35
N ILE A 293 22.34 7.69 5.78
CA ILE A 293 20.97 7.98 5.37
C ILE A 293 20.00 6.85 5.75
N ASP A 294 18.72 7.20 5.85
CA ASP A 294 17.62 6.25 5.67
C ASP A 294 16.73 6.70 4.51
N ILE A 295 15.90 5.76 4.02
CA ILE A 295 15.08 5.97 2.83
C ILE A 295 13.61 5.72 3.18
N THR A 296 12.76 6.67 2.84
CA THR A 296 11.31 6.60 3.09
C THR A 296 10.55 7.39 2.02
N SER A 297 9.24 7.59 2.22
CA SER A 297 8.48 8.56 1.44
C SER A 297 7.71 9.51 2.35
N VAL A 298 7.68 10.79 1.98
CA VAL A 298 6.87 11.82 2.61
C VAL A 298 6.09 12.55 1.52
N GLY A 299 4.79 12.71 1.72
CA GLY A 299 3.93 13.35 0.72
C GLY A 299 3.90 12.63 -0.63
N GLY A 300 4.22 11.33 -0.66
CA GLY A 300 4.28 10.54 -1.91
C GLY A 300 5.57 10.77 -2.71
N GLN A 301 6.59 11.39 -2.14
CA GLN A 301 7.90 11.62 -2.78
C GLN A 301 8.99 10.81 -2.09
N ILE A 302 9.98 10.35 -2.85
CA ILE A 302 11.19 9.72 -2.33
C ILE A 302 11.87 10.71 -1.38
N THR A 303 12.09 10.29 -0.16
CA THR A 303 12.64 11.12 0.92
C THR A 303 13.86 10.43 1.51
N PHE A 304 14.96 11.14 1.59
CA PHE A 304 16.11 10.73 2.38
C PHE A 304 16.03 11.34 3.78
N ILE A 305 16.40 10.54 4.77
CA ILE A 305 16.63 10.96 6.13
C ILE A 305 18.13 11.07 6.29
N LEU A 306 18.65 12.29 6.22
CA LEU A 306 20.09 12.56 6.39
C LEU A 306 20.43 12.45 7.87
N LYS A 307 21.35 11.55 8.22
CA LYS A 307 21.86 11.36 9.58
C LYS A 307 23.08 12.24 9.78
N MET A 308 23.00 13.18 10.70
CA MET A 308 24.07 14.12 10.97
C MET A 308 25.01 13.62 12.08
N ALA A 309 26.25 14.07 12.09
CA ALA A 309 27.24 13.69 13.09
C ALA A 309 26.85 14.08 14.53
N ASP A 310 26.02 15.11 14.70
CA ASP A 310 25.46 15.52 15.99
C ASP A 310 24.24 14.69 16.45
N GLY A 311 23.88 13.65 15.68
CA GLY A 311 22.77 12.75 15.97
C GLY A 311 21.40 13.24 15.46
N LYS A 312 21.33 14.42 14.85
CA LYS A 312 20.09 14.90 14.23
C LYS A 312 19.75 14.14 12.96
N GLU A 313 18.45 14.05 12.70
CA GLU A 313 17.91 13.53 11.44
C GLU A 313 17.18 14.64 10.69
N ILE A 314 17.53 14.80 9.40
CA ILE A 314 16.89 15.78 8.51
C ILE A 314 16.17 15.03 7.41
N TYR A 315 14.84 15.14 7.39
CA TYR A 315 14.00 14.56 6.35
C TYR A 315 13.92 15.51 5.16
N SER A 316 14.38 15.10 4.00
CA SER A 316 14.26 15.90 2.78
C SER A 316 13.83 15.06 1.59
N GLN A 317 12.87 15.56 0.83
CA GLN A 317 12.51 14.96 -0.45
C GLN A 317 13.70 15.06 -1.38
N LEU A 318 13.88 14.04 -2.23
CA LEU A 318 15.08 13.91 -3.07
C LEU A 318 15.27 15.10 -4.03
N GLY A 319 14.18 15.66 -4.54
CA GLY A 319 14.19 16.88 -5.39
C GLY A 319 14.45 18.19 -4.64
N ASP A 320 14.45 18.13 -3.32
CA ASP A 320 14.69 19.29 -2.44
C ASP A 320 16.10 19.31 -1.84
N ILE A 321 16.96 18.34 -2.22
CA ILE A 321 18.37 18.27 -1.82
C ILE A 321 19.19 19.03 -2.88
N LYS A 322 19.82 20.16 -2.52
CA LYS A 322 20.43 21.10 -3.44
C LYS A 322 21.89 21.40 -3.11
N ASP A 323 22.65 21.78 -4.14
CA ASP A 323 24.04 22.20 -4.04
C ASP A 323 24.24 23.72 -3.91
N ALA A 324 23.14 24.51 -4.06
CA ALA A 324 23.18 25.95 -3.84
C ALA A 324 21.84 26.46 -3.27
N PRO A 325 21.88 27.41 -2.30
CA PRO A 325 20.69 28.04 -1.76
C PRO A 325 19.94 28.83 -2.85
N GLY A 326 18.60 28.70 -2.86
CA GLY A 326 17.75 29.54 -3.71
C GLY A 326 17.75 29.25 -5.21
N ASP A 327 18.57 28.33 -5.71
CA ASP A 327 18.56 27.92 -7.12
C ASP A 327 17.64 26.71 -7.33
N PRO A 328 16.48 26.87 -7.98
CA PRO A 328 15.54 25.75 -8.21
C PRO A 328 16.09 24.68 -9.16
N GLY A 329 17.15 24.97 -9.94
CA GLY A 329 17.71 24.08 -10.95
C GLY A 329 18.83 23.16 -10.43
N LYS A 330 19.44 23.48 -9.29
CA LYS A 330 20.64 22.76 -8.81
C LYS A 330 20.29 21.68 -7.79
N VAL A 331 19.61 20.63 -8.22
CA VAL A 331 19.41 19.43 -7.40
C VAL A 331 20.69 18.57 -7.43
N VAL A 332 21.06 18.00 -6.28
CA VAL A 332 22.22 17.09 -6.20
C VAL A 332 21.97 15.79 -6.96
N PHE A 333 20.73 15.30 -6.94
CA PHE A 333 20.34 14.07 -7.65
C PHE A 333 19.30 14.42 -8.72
N ALA A 334 19.72 14.47 -9.98
CA ALA A 334 18.78 14.66 -11.10
C ALA A 334 17.79 13.48 -11.19
N THR A 335 16.61 13.71 -11.77
CA THR A 335 15.61 12.65 -11.94
C THR A 335 16.12 11.46 -12.76
N ALA A 336 17.01 11.68 -13.70
CA ALA A 336 17.69 10.64 -14.50
C ALA A 336 18.77 9.86 -13.72
N ASP A 337 19.21 10.33 -12.54
CA ASP A 337 20.22 9.61 -11.75
C ASP A 337 19.71 8.21 -11.36
N PRO A 338 20.48 7.14 -11.58
CA PRO A 338 20.11 5.79 -11.17
C PRO A 338 19.67 5.65 -9.70
N ILE A 339 20.14 6.55 -8.83
CA ILE A 339 19.76 6.56 -7.41
C ILE A 339 18.25 6.77 -7.20
N VAL A 340 17.58 7.55 -8.08
CA VAL A 340 16.14 7.80 -8.00
C VAL A 340 15.37 6.50 -8.23
N ARG A 341 15.75 5.77 -9.28
CA ARG A 341 15.16 4.47 -9.64
C ARG A 341 15.49 3.39 -8.59
N ALA A 342 16.71 3.42 -8.05
CA ALA A 342 17.11 2.51 -6.98
C ALA A 342 16.34 2.75 -5.68
N ALA A 343 16.15 4.02 -5.31
CA ALA A 343 15.35 4.38 -4.14
C ALA A 343 13.86 4.01 -4.32
N TRP A 344 13.31 4.13 -5.53
CA TRP A 344 11.99 3.61 -5.86
C TRP A 344 11.89 2.10 -5.59
N ASN A 345 12.80 1.30 -6.15
CA ASN A 345 12.80 -0.15 -5.96
C ASN A 345 13.00 -0.55 -4.49
N TYR A 346 13.85 0.19 -3.76
CA TYR A 346 14.01 0.00 -2.32
C TYR A 346 12.68 0.21 -1.57
N ILE A 347 11.99 1.32 -1.86
CA ILE A 347 10.71 1.65 -1.23
C ILE A 347 9.61 0.67 -1.65
N LEU A 348 9.60 0.19 -2.89
CA LEU A 348 8.65 -0.79 -3.39
C LEU A 348 8.63 -2.04 -2.52
N ILE A 349 9.80 -2.62 -2.20
CA ILE A 349 9.90 -3.79 -1.33
C ILE A 349 9.63 -3.45 0.14
N LYS A 350 10.12 -2.31 0.61
CA LYS A 350 9.81 -1.84 1.96
C LYS A 350 8.31 -1.71 2.20
N TYR A 351 7.55 -1.28 1.19
CA TYR A 351 6.11 -1.03 1.29
C TYR A 351 5.24 -2.22 0.89
N ASP A 352 5.79 -3.20 0.18
CA ASP A 352 5.19 -4.52 0.04
C ASP A 352 5.11 -5.28 1.38
N ARG A 353 6.10 -5.07 2.26
CA ARG A 353 6.20 -5.63 3.62
C ARG A 353 6.31 -7.15 3.71
N SER A 354 6.26 -7.89 2.60
CA SER A 354 6.39 -9.35 2.61
C SER A 354 7.84 -9.83 2.64
N MET A 355 8.79 -8.94 2.33
CA MET A 355 10.21 -9.29 2.13
C MET A 355 10.36 -10.50 1.19
N GLY A 356 9.67 -10.44 0.06
CA GLY A 356 9.78 -11.41 -1.02
C GLY A 356 8.76 -12.55 -0.99
N VAL A 357 8.00 -12.77 0.09
CA VAL A 357 7.00 -13.85 0.14
C VAL A 357 5.95 -13.71 -0.97
N HIS A 358 5.52 -12.51 -1.29
CA HIS A 358 4.55 -12.28 -2.36
C HIS A 358 5.08 -12.69 -3.74
N ASN A 359 6.37 -12.44 -4.02
CA ASN A 359 7.00 -12.81 -5.28
C ASN A 359 8.53 -12.92 -5.12
N PRO A 360 9.04 -14.08 -4.71
CA PRO A 360 10.48 -14.25 -4.42
C PRO A 360 11.37 -13.98 -5.62
N THR A 361 10.98 -14.49 -6.78
CA THR A 361 11.75 -14.40 -8.04
C THR A 361 11.86 -12.94 -8.48
N PHE A 362 10.73 -12.26 -8.65
CA PHE A 362 10.70 -10.86 -9.05
C PHE A 362 11.49 -9.97 -8.09
N THR A 363 11.27 -10.15 -6.78
CA THR A 363 11.95 -9.34 -5.76
C THR A 363 13.45 -9.52 -5.80
N ARG A 364 13.93 -10.78 -5.93
CA ARG A 364 15.35 -11.09 -6.03
C ARG A 364 15.97 -10.51 -7.30
N GLU A 365 15.34 -10.74 -8.45
CA GLU A 365 15.83 -10.24 -9.75
C GLU A 365 15.93 -8.71 -9.76
N MET A 366 14.89 -8.02 -9.28
CA MET A 366 14.85 -6.57 -9.20
C MET A 366 15.95 -6.01 -8.30
N LEU A 367 16.14 -6.59 -7.10
CA LEU A 367 17.19 -6.14 -6.17
C LEU A 367 18.58 -6.34 -6.76
N LEU A 368 18.85 -7.49 -7.41
CA LEU A 368 20.12 -7.76 -8.06
C LEU A 368 20.37 -6.85 -9.28
N ALA A 369 19.34 -6.61 -10.10
CA ALA A 369 19.44 -5.69 -11.23
C ALA A 369 19.71 -4.27 -10.77
N THR A 370 19.03 -3.82 -9.69
CA THR A 370 19.25 -2.50 -9.10
C THR A 370 20.67 -2.34 -8.55
N LEU A 371 21.18 -3.37 -7.85
CA LEU A 371 22.56 -3.37 -7.34
C LEU A 371 23.61 -3.29 -8.46
N ARG A 372 23.36 -3.94 -9.60
CA ARG A 372 24.26 -3.85 -10.77
C ARG A 372 24.20 -2.47 -11.45
N ALA A 373 23.07 -1.79 -11.39
CA ALA A 373 22.87 -0.47 -11.98
C ALA A 373 23.42 0.69 -11.12
N LEU A 374 23.78 0.42 -9.86
CA LEU A 374 24.43 1.37 -8.97
C LEU A 374 25.94 1.03 -8.92
N PRO A 375 26.80 1.76 -9.64
CA PRO A 375 28.24 1.56 -9.62
C PRO A 375 28.87 1.90 -8.27
#